data_5e5724920c2c272a58cb8c0d08b3bc80
#
_entry.id   5e5724920c2c272a58cb8c0d08b3bc80
#
_cell.length_a   1.000
_cell.length_b   1.000
_cell.length_c   1.000
_cell.angle_alpha   90.00
_cell.angle_beta   90.00
_cell.angle_gamma   90.00
#
_symmetry.space_group_name_H-M   'P 1'
#
loop_
_entity.id
_entity.type
_entity.pdbx_description
1 polymer ?
#
loop_
_entity_poly.entity_id
_entity_poly.type
_entity_poly.pdbx_seq_one_letter_code
_entity_poly.pdbx_strand_id
1 'polypeptide(L)'
;MTGLRLRLVAAGSDTVLARFDMAPRSETALVAGELYRRAGRWRFRAVGQGYDQGFSGLAADFGLTSAPARPAARSPRPGPAPRPAPPARRQARGEELLPADMGERLSLRKQQVATSLRKGGLTGVTARVILVLDASGSMSGLYAKGTVARVAERMAAVAALLDDDGTMQAWTFGTRPARLPDLHIGELPAWLRLHVRVGQLGVIGRKKRPKSRADGQVDMRTVGIQNEEQKVIADVRAYVRDHPVPLPTLVLFFSDGGVYRSKEIERELRAAADEPVFWQFVGLGRSHYGVLEYFDTLPGRTVDNVGFFAVDDVDQVADPELYDRLLSEFPLWLGAAREAGVLR
;
A
#
# COMPACT_ATOMS: atom_id res chain seq x y z
N MET A 1 -8.54 -6.50 -34.26
CA MET A 1 -9.60 -5.47 -34.02
C MET A 1 -8.93 -4.12 -33.92
N THR A 2 -9.31 -3.16 -34.74
CA THR A 2 -8.72 -1.82 -34.72
C THR A 2 -9.46 -0.95 -33.72
N GLY A 3 -8.86 -0.70 -32.56
CA GLY A 3 -9.24 0.31 -31.56
C GLY A 3 -10.56 0.07 -30.84
N LEU A 4 -10.50 -0.35 -29.59
CA LEU A 4 -11.64 -0.38 -28.67
C LEU A 4 -11.73 0.96 -27.96
N ARG A 5 -12.94 1.54 -27.86
CA ARG A 5 -13.17 2.82 -27.20
C ARG A 5 -14.22 2.72 -26.11
N LEU A 6 -13.85 3.14 -24.90
CA LEU A 6 -14.78 3.34 -23.80
C LEU A 6 -15.18 4.82 -23.72
N ARG A 7 -16.47 5.11 -23.52
CA ARG A 7 -16.97 6.44 -23.20
C ARG A 7 -17.87 6.37 -21.97
N LEU A 8 -17.62 7.24 -21.03
CA LEU A 8 -18.53 7.48 -19.90
C LEU A 8 -19.41 8.68 -20.28
N VAL A 9 -20.71 8.48 -20.30
CA VAL A 9 -21.68 9.50 -20.70
C VAL A 9 -22.59 9.83 -19.51
N ALA A 10 -22.93 11.09 -19.31
CA ALA A 10 -23.84 11.49 -18.25
C ALA A 10 -25.24 10.93 -18.52
N ALA A 11 -25.88 10.37 -17.51
CA ALA A 11 -27.26 9.85 -17.62
C ALA A 11 -28.22 10.99 -18.00
N GLY A 12 -29.04 10.75 -19.03
CA GLY A 12 -30.02 11.72 -19.51
C GLY A 12 -29.46 12.83 -20.41
N SER A 13 -28.20 12.75 -20.81
CA SER A 13 -27.59 13.66 -21.81
C SER A 13 -26.53 12.92 -22.63
N ASP A 14 -26.19 13.47 -23.82
CA ASP A 14 -25.10 12.96 -24.66
C ASP A 14 -23.71 13.48 -24.24
N THR A 15 -23.62 14.12 -23.07
CA THR A 15 -22.35 14.70 -22.59
C THR A 15 -21.37 13.61 -22.22
N VAL A 16 -20.23 13.55 -22.92
CA VAL A 16 -19.13 12.62 -22.63
C VAL A 16 -18.33 13.16 -21.45
N LEU A 17 -18.37 12.44 -20.32
CA LEU A 17 -17.64 12.77 -19.09
C LEU A 17 -16.18 12.30 -19.12
N ALA A 18 -15.94 11.15 -19.77
CA ALA A 18 -14.60 10.62 -19.96
C ALA A 18 -14.54 9.72 -21.21
N ARG A 19 -13.38 9.66 -21.83
CA ARG A 19 -13.09 8.79 -22.98
C ARG A 19 -11.77 8.07 -22.77
N PHE A 20 -11.73 6.78 -23.10
CA PHE A 20 -10.54 5.96 -23.03
C PHE A 20 -10.44 5.09 -24.29
N ASP A 21 -9.35 5.24 -25.05
CA ASP A 21 -9.07 4.47 -26.25
C ASP A 21 -8.07 3.34 -25.89
N MET A 22 -8.39 2.11 -26.26
CA MET A 22 -7.60 0.90 -25.99
C MET A 22 -7.22 0.21 -27.30
N ALA A 23 -6.03 -0.38 -27.34
CA ALA A 23 -5.53 -1.11 -28.50
C ALA A 23 -5.14 -2.55 -28.08
N PRO A 24 -6.12 -3.45 -27.85
CA PRO A 24 -5.83 -4.84 -27.56
C PRO A 24 -5.08 -5.49 -28.74
N ARG A 25 -4.09 -6.34 -28.45
CA ARG A 25 -3.29 -7.04 -29.48
C ARG A 25 -3.67 -8.50 -29.59
N SER A 26 -3.46 -9.27 -28.54
CA SER A 26 -3.71 -10.73 -28.45
C SER A 26 -4.75 -11.09 -27.41
N GLU A 27 -5.16 -10.11 -26.61
CA GLU A 27 -6.08 -10.32 -25.51
C GLU A 27 -7.50 -10.64 -26.00
N THR A 28 -8.12 -11.66 -25.40
CA THR A 28 -9.48 -12.11 -25.73
C THR A 28 -10.51 -11.74 -24.66
N ALA A 29 -10.07 -11.24 -23.50
CA ALA A 29 -10.88 -10.56 -22.50
C ALA A 29 -10.17 -9.28 -22.02
N LEU A 30 -10.95 -8.27 -21.59
CA LEU A 30 -10.43 -6.97 -21.21
C LEU A 30 -11.26 -6.35 -20.09
N VAL A 31 -10.59 -5.82 -19.06
CA VAL A 31 -11.19 -4.89 -18.09
C VAL A 31 -10.96 -3.48 -18.60
N ALA A 32 -12.01 -2.84 -19.13
CA ALA A 32 -11.89 -1.52 -19.73
C ALA A 32 -11.78 -0.41 -18.69
N GLY A 33 -12.45 -0.53 -17.54
CA GLY A 33 -12.40 0.45 -16.48
C GLY A 33 -13.22 0.01 -15.27
N GLU A 34 -13.09 0.76 -14.20
CA GLU A 34 -13.79 0.54 -12.94
C GLU A 34 -14.64 1.75 -12.57
N LEU A 35 -15.85 1.48 -12.10
CA LEU A 35 -16.73 2.48 -11.49
C LEU A 35 -16.76 2.22 -9.99
N TYR A 36 -16.32 3.18 -9.20
CA TYR A 36 -16.23 3.03 -7.74
C TYR A 36 -16.77 4.26 -7.01
N ARG A 37 -17.12 4.10 -5.74
CA ARG A 37 -17.56 5.18 -4.87
C ARG A 37 -16.42 5.65 -3.99
N ARG A 38 -16.18 6.98 -3.97
CA ARG A 38 -15.20 7.61 -3.07
C ARG A 38 -15.81 8.90 -2.52
N ALA A 39 -15.73 9.11 -1.21
CA ALA A 39 -16.31 10.27 -0.51
C ALA A 39 -17.78 10.55 -0.89
N GLY A 40 -18.61 9.49 -0.96
CA GLY A 40 -20.00 9.58 -1.35
C GLY A 40 -20.27 9.86 -2.84
N ARG A 41 -19.26 10.05 -3.66
CA ARG A 41 -19.35 10.34 -5.11
C ARG A 41 -18.91 9.15 -5.94
N TRP A 42 -19.55 8.95 -7.08
CA TRP A 42 -19.11 8.00 -8.09
C TRP A 42 -17.88 8.53 -8.83
N ARG A 43 -16.90 7.66 -9.00
CA ARG A 43 -15.68 7.90 -9.77
C ARG A 43 -15.50 6.81 -10.80
N PHE A 44 -14.83 7.15 -11.89
CA PHE A 44 -14.45 6.22 -12.93
C PHE A 44 -12.94 6.21 -13.07
N ARG A 45 -12.35 5.02 -13.17
CA ARG A 45 -10.94 4.79 -13.48
C ARG A 45 -10.84 3.98 -14.77
N ALA A 46 -10.11 4.48 -15.76
CA ALA A 46 -9.73 3.71 -16.93
C ALA A 46 -8.64 2.68 -16.52
N VAL A 47 -8.81 1.40 -16.91
CA VAL A 47 -7.89 0.31 -16.56
C VAL A 47 -7.18 -0.22 -17.80
N GLY A 48 -7.91 -0.68 -18.81
CA GLY A 48 -7.35 -1.18 -20.06
C GLY A 48 -6.58 -2.50 -19.93
N GLN A 49 -6.87 -3.31 -18.90
CA GLN A 49 -6.17 -4.56 -18.66
C GLN A 49 -6.72 -5.67 -19.56
N GLY A 50 -5.83 -6.26 -20.39
CA GLY A 50 -6.15 -7.38 -21.27
C GLY A 50 -5.71 -8.74 -20.72
N TYR A 51 -6.40 -9.80 -21.16
CA TYR A 51 -6.14 -11.19 -20.76
C TYR A 51 -6.03 -12.06 -22.02
N ASP A 52 -4.83 -12.56 -22.33
CA ASP A 52 -4.58 -13.47 -23.45
C ASP A 52 -5.28 -14.82 -23.26
N GLN A 53 -5.45 -15.25 -22.02
CA GLN A 53 -6.21 -16.47 -21.68
C GLN A 53 -7.73 -16.23 -21.65
N GLY A 54 -8.18 -15.06 -22.08
CA GLY A 54 -9.59 -14.71 -22.14
C GLY A 54 -10.26 -14.71 -20.78
N PHE A 55 -11.55 -15.14 -20.76
CA PHE A 55 -12.35 -15.15 -19.55
C PHE A 55 -11.76 -16.02 -18.43
N SER A 56 -11.04 -17.08 -18.75
CA SER A 56 -10.39 -17.91 -17.71
C SER A 56 -9.27 -17.20 -17.00
N GLY A 57 -8.49 -16.39 -17.71
CA GLY A 57 -7.46 -15.53 -17.11
C GLY A 57 -8.07 -14.41 -16.25
N LEU A 58 -9.13 -13.78 -16.77
CA LEU A 58 -9.91 -12.79 -16.03
C LEU A 58 -10.52 -13.41 -14.75
N ALA A 59 -11.20 -14.56 -14.85
CA ALA A 59 -11.82 -15.24 -13.71
C ALA A 59 -10.79 -15.62 -12.64
N ALA A 60 -9.62 -16.14 -13.05
CA ALA A 60 -8.55 -16.49 -12.14
C ALA A 60 -7.99 -15.26 -11.40
N ASP A 61 -7.91 -14.12 -12.07
CA ASP A 61 -7.41 -12.86 -11.50
C ASP A 61 -8.39 -12.29 -10.45
N PHE A 62 -9.69 -12.55 -10.63
CA PHE A 62 -10.74 -12.18 -9.66
C PHE A 62 -11.03 -13.29 -8.63
N GLY A 63 -10.18 -14.33 -8.53
CA GLY A 63 -10.33 -15.41 -7.56
C GLY A 63 -11.50 -16.38 -7.84
N LEU A 64 -12.08 -16.32 -9.04
CA LEU A 64 -13.13 -17.23 -9.47
C LEU A 64 -12.50 -18.49 -10.05
N THR A 65 -12.58 -19.62 -9.34
CA THR A 65 -12.19 -20.93 -9.88
C THR A 65 -13.25 -21.42 -10.85
N SER A 66 -12.98 -21.36 -12.18
CA SER A 66 -13.79 -22.09 -13.14
C SER A 66 -13.47 -23.58 -13.02
N ALA A 67 -14.52 -24.41 -12.85
CA ALA A 67 -14.37 -25.87 -12.92
C ALA A 67 -13.72 -26.28 -14.26
N PRO A 68 -12.81 -27.28 -14.27
CA PRO A 68 -12.08 -27.65 -15.48
C PRO A 68 -13.06 -28.19 -16.54
N ALA A 69 -13.06 -27.57 -17.71
CA ALA A 69 -13.75 -28.08 -18.89
C ALA A 69 -13.14 -29.43 -19.28
N ARG A 70 -13.98 -30.45 -19.46
CA ARG A 70 -13.62 -31.81 -19.87
C ARG A 70 -12.80 -31.75 -21.18
N PRO A 71 -11.64 -32.42 -21.28
CA PRO A 71 -10.82 -32.36 -22.50
C PRO A 71 -11.49 -33.18 -23.63
N ALA A 72 -11.71 -32.53 -24.74
CA ALA A 72 -11.92 -33.25 -26.03
C ALA A 72 -10.58 -33.88 -26.46
N ALA A 73 -10.60 -35.18 -26.76
CA ALA A 73 -9.47 -35.94 -27.18
C ALA A 73 -8.84 -35.34 -28.47
N ARG A 74 -7.57 -34.98 -28.44
CA ARG A 74 -6.77 -34.63 -29.62
C ARG A 74 -5.51 -35.48 -29.69
N SER A 75 -5.24 -35.96 -30.88
CA SER A 75 -4.08 -36.76 -31.31
C SER A 75 -2.73 -36.10 -30.98
N PRO A 76 -1.66 -36.86 -30.78
CA PRO A 76 -0.37 -36.35 -30.29
C PRO A 76 0.34 -35.46 -31.31
N ARG A 77 0.67 -34.26 -30.91
CA ARG A 77 1.58 -33.34 -31.61
C ARG A 77 2.95 -33.35 -30.90
N PRO A 78 4.07 -33.13 -31.64
CA PRO A 78 5.40 -33.10 -31.03
C PRO A 78 5.50 -32.12 -29.90
N GLY A 79 6.19 -32.53 -28.82
CA GLY A 79 6.23 -31.82 -27.56
C GLY A 79 6.76 -30.39 -27.67
N PRO A 80 6.21 -29.45 -26.89
CA PRO A 80 6.74 -28.09 -26.82
C PRO A 80 8.09 -28.07 -26.11
N ALA A 81 8.97 -27.20 -26.60
CA ALA A 81 10.22 -26.86 -25.92
C ALA A 81 9.99 -26.52 -24.41
N PRO A 82 10.96 -26.83 -23.55
CA PRO A 82 10.80 -26.58 -22.11
C PRO A 82 10.41 -25.12 -21.88
N ARG A 83 9.29 -24.92 -21.15
CA ARG A 83 8.88 -23.60 -20.67
C ARG A 83 10.05 -22.98 -19.91
N PRO A 84 10.37 -21.69 -20.15
CA PRO A 84 11.27 -21.00 -19.25
C PRO A 84 10.77 -21.18 -17.83
N ALA A 85 11.64 -21.60 -16.92
CA ALA A 85 11.32 -21.68 -15.51
C ALA A 85 10.72 -20.34 -15.06
N PRO A 86 9.67 -20.33 -14.20
CA PRO A 86 9.18 -19.08 -13.63
C PRO A 86 10.39 -18.33 -13.04
N PRO A 87 10.45 -16.99 -13.21
CA PRO A 87 11.56 -16.21 -12.66
C PRO A 87 11.74 -16.60 -11.20
N ALA A 88 12.99 -16.94 -10.83
CA ALA A 88 13.34 -17.35 -9.48
C ALA A 88 12.67 -16.38 -8.50
N ARG A 89 11.86 -16.91 -7.58
CA ARG A 89 11.19 -16.13 -6.56
C ARG A 89 12.26 -15.33 -5.84
N ARG A 90 12.27 -14.00 -6.00
CA ARG A 90 13.15 -13.15 -5.20
C ARG A 90 12.79 -13.40 -3.74
N GLN A 91 13.67 -14.03 -3.00
CA GLN A 91 13.56 -14.15 -1.55
C GLN A 91 14.17 -12.89 -0.96
N ALA A 92 13.41 -12.18 -0.13
CA ALA A 92 13.99 -11.11 0.66
C ALA A 92 14.94 -11.71 1.69
N ARG A 93 15.96 -10.98 2.04
CA ARG A 93 16.96 -11.43 3.01
C ARG A 93 16.29 -11.74 4.34
N GLY A 94 16.54 -12.94 4.90
CA GLY A 94 16.01 -13.38 6.17
C GLY A 94 14.67 -14.10 6.11
N GLU A 95 14.02 -14.25 4.96
CA GLU A 95 12.76 -15.02 4.86
C GLU A 95 12.91 -16.46 5.35
N GLU A 96 14.08 -17.06 5.21
CA GLU A 96 14.40 -18.41 5.67
C GLU A 96 14.42 -18.56 7.20
N LEU A 97 14.46 -17.45 7.94
CA LEU A 97 14.45 -17.42 9.41
C LEU A 97 13.03 -17.38 9.99
N LEU A 98 12.02 -17.16 9.15
CA LEU A 98 10.63 -17.09 9.58
C LEU A 98 10.08 -18.46 9.99
N PRO A 99 9.15 -18.53 10.96
CA PRO A 99 8.34 -19.71 11.19
C PRO A 99 7.63 -20.14 9.88
N ALA A 100 7.52 -21.45 9.65
CA ALA A 100 7.03 -22.00 8.39
C ALA A 100 5.69 -21.40 7.94
N ASP A 101 4.72 -21.31 8.86
CA ASP A 101 3.39 -20.75 8.62
C ASP A 101 3.43 -19.24 8.23
N MET A 102 4.34 -18.49 8.85
CA MET A 102 4.54 -17.07 8.52
C MET A 102 5.26 -16.91 7.19
N GLY A 103 6.24 -17.75 6.90
CA GLY A 103 6.95 -17.79 5.61
C GLY A 103 6.00 -18.10 4.45
N GLU A 104 5.10 -19.06 4.61
CA GLU A 104 4.06 -19.38 3.62
C GLU A 104 3.10 -18.19 3.38
N ARG A 105 2.61 -17.57 4.45
CA ARG A 105 1.75 -16.37 4.34
C ARG A 105 2.48 -15.22 3.64
N LEU A 106 3.74 -14.97 4.01
CA LEU A 106 4.55 -13.93 3.39
C LEU A 106 4.74 -14.19 1.89
N SER A 107 5.08 -15.44 1.53
CA SER A 107 5.26 -15.86 0.12
C SER A 107 3.98 -15.66 -0.70
N LEU A 108 2.82 -16.04 -0.16
CA LEU A 108 1.53 -15.84 -0.81
C LEU A 108 1.21 -14.37 -0.99
N ARG A 109 1.39 -13.56 0.06
CA ARG A 109 1.16 -12.11 0.02
C ARG A 109 2.08 -11.40 -0.97
N LYS A 110 3.35 -11.78 -1.06
CA LYS A 110 4.28 -11.24 -2.09
C LYS A 110 3.78 -11.51 -3.51
N GLN A 111 3.20 -12.68 -3.78
CA GLN A 111 2.60 -12.98 -5.09
C GLN A 111 1.39 -12.07 -5.37
N GLN A 112 0.58 -11.79 -4.36
CA GLN A 112 -0.57 -10.89 -4.47
C GLN A 112 -0.13 -9.44 -4.69
N VAL A 113 0.87 -8.95 -3.95
CA VAL A 113 1.49 -7.64 -4.17
C VAL A 113 2.05 -7.52 -5.59
N ALA A 114 2.79 -8.54 -6.07
CA ALA A 114 3.30 -8.58 -7.43
C ALA A 114 2.19 -8.56 -8.49
N THR A 115 1.06 -9.18 -8.20
CA THR A 115 -0.13 -9.17 -9.08
C THR A 115 -0.75 -7.78 -9.12
N SER A 116 -0.92 -7.12 -7.98
CA SER A 116 -1.46 -5.75 -7.89
C SER A 116 -0.56 -4.74 -8.63
N LEU A 117 0.76 -4.84 -8.48
CA LEU A 117 1.71 -4.01 -9.22
C LEU A 117 1.61 -4.23 -10.74
N ARG A 118 1.49 -5.50 -11.20
CA ARG A 118 1.30 -5.80 -12.63
C ARG A 118 0.01 -5.23 -13.19
N LYS A 119 -1.09 -5.24 -12.42
CA LYS A 119 -2.36 -4.59 -12.79
C LYS A 119 -2.16 -3.09 -13.01
N GLY A 120 -1.28 -2.45 -12.24
CA GLY A 120 -0.85 -1.07 -12.42
C GLY A 120 0.21 -0.85 -13.50
N GLY A 121 0.55 -1.88 -14.29
CA GLY A 121 1.56 -1.79 -15.36
C GLY A 121 3.02 -1.86 -14.88
N LEU A 122 3.27 -2.21 -13.61
CA LEU A 122 4.61 -2.29 -13.03
C LEU A 122 5.08 -3.74 -12.89
N THR A 123 6.28 -4.00 -13.40
CA THR A 123 7.00 -5.26 -13.19
C THR A 123 8.44 -4.97 -12.77
N GLY A 124 8.91 -5.65 -11.71
CA GLY A 124 10.29 -5.52 -11.26
C GLY A 124 10.65 -4.13 -10.70
N VAL A 125 9.66 -3.34 -10.29
CA VAL A 125 9.89 -2.06 -9.62
C VAL A 125 10.50 -2.30 -8.23
N THR A 126 11.46 -1.46 -7.88
CA THR A 126 12.03 -1.39 -6.52
C THR A 126 11.69 -0.04 -5.90
N ALA A 127 11.45 -0.04 -4.59
CA ALA A 127 11.14 1.15 -3.83
C ALA A 127 11.54 0.96 -2.37
N ARG A 128 12.00 2.01 -1.72
CA ARG A 128 12.07 2.03 -0.26
C ARG A 128 10.65 2.05 0.31
N VAL A 129 10.37 1.20 1.29
CA VAL A 129 9.05 1.15 1.95
C VAL A 129 9.18 1.64 3.39
N ILE A 130 8.35 2.61 3.74
CA ILE A 130 8.24 3.17 5.09
C ILE A 130 6.85 2.88 5.64
N LEU A 131 6.77 2.32 6.86
CA LEU A 131 5.52 2.09 7.58
C LEU A 131 5.33 3.17 8.65
N VAL A 132 4.14 3.78 8.68
CA VAL A 132 3.74 4.72 9.74
C VAL A 132 2.47 4.20 10.41
N LEU A 133 2.54 4.01 11.72
CA LEU A 133 1.45 3.48 12.54
C LEU A 133 0.98 4.54 13.54
N ASP A 134 -0.28 4.89 13.45
CA ASP A 134 -0.95 5.70 14.46
C ASP A 134 -1.01 4.90 15.79
N ALA A 135 -0.51 5.51 16.85
CA ALA A 135 -0.54 4.97 18.21
C ALA A 135 -1.35 5.86 19.16
N SER A 136 -2.21 6.70 18.63
CA SER A 136 -3.11 7.56 19.41
C SER A 136 -4.05 6.76 20.32
N GLY A 137 -4.69 7.44 21.25
CA GLY A 137 -5.55 6.79 22.23
C GLY A 137 -6.76 6.07 21.62
N SER A 138 -7.31 6.59 20.53
CA SER A 138 -8.43 5.99 19.78
C SER A 138 -8.07 4.61 19.19
N MET A 139 -6.83 4.43 18.77
CA MET A 139 -6.30 3.18 18.24
C MET A 139 -6.22 2.03 19.25
N SER A 140 -6.41 2.29 20.56
CA SER A 140 -6.19 1.30 21.64
C SER A 140 -6.97 0.00 21.43
N GLY A 141 -8.21 0.08 20.94
CA GLY A 141 -9.04 -1.09 20.61
C GLY A 141 -8.45 -1.94 19.49
N LEU A 142 -7.89 -1.33 18.44
CA LEU A 142 -7.26 -2.02 17.31
C LEU A 142 -5.94 -2.69 17.73
N TYR A 143 -5.16 -2.03 18.58
CA TYR A 143 -3.96 -2.65 19.17
C TYR A 143 -4.32 -3.84 20.06
N ALA A 144 -5.32 -3.72 20.93
CA ALA A 144 -5.75 -4.79 21.83
C ALA A 144 -6.27 -6.02 21.06
N LYS A 145 -6.95 -5.83 19.93
CA LYS A 145 -7.41 -6.90 19.02
C LYS A 145 -6.28 -7.49 18.16
N GLY A 146 -5.08 -6.91 18.17
CA GLY A 146 -3.97 -7.32 17.31
C GLY A 146 -4.11 -6.91 15.85
N THR A 147 -5.10 -6.10 15.50
CA THR A 147 -5.35 -5.62 14.12
C THR A 147 -4.15 -4.87 13.58
N VAL A 148 -3.54 -3.98 14.37
CA VAL A 148 -2.36 -3.21 13.93
C VAL A 148 -1.15 -4.11 13.66
N ALA A 149 -0.97 -5.17 14.45
CA ALA A 149 0.10 -6.15 14.21
C ALA A 149 -0.13 -6.93 12.90
N ARG A 150 -1.39 -7.32 12.60
CA ARG A 150 -1.73 -7.96 11.33
C ARG A 150 -1.56 -7.02 10.13
N VAL A 151 -1.88 -5.73 10.28
CA VAL A 151 -1.58 -4.72 9.27
C VAL A 151 -0.07 -4.65 9.01
N ALA A 152 0.74 -4.51 10.06
CA ALA A 152 2.20 -4.46 9.90
C ALA A 152 2.77 -5.74 9.25
N GLU A 153 2.24 -6.93 9.59
CA GLU A 153 2.61 -8.20 8.94
C GLU A 153 2.27 -8.20 7.44
N ARG A 154 1.10 -7.64 7.06
CA ARG A 154 0.71 -7.49 5.65
C ARG A 154 1.63 -6.53 4.91
N MET A 155 2.02 -5.40 5.53
CA MET A 155 2.91 -4.41 4.93
C MET A 155 4.34 -4.91 4.78
N ALA A 156 4.78 -5.80 5.65
CA ALA A 156 6.07 -6.50 5.50
C ALA A 156 6.17 -7.26 4.17
N ALA A 157 5.06 -7.75 3.61
CA ALA A 157 5.06 -8.40 2.29
C ALA A 157 5.28 -7.41 1.15
N VAL A 158 4.80 -6.15 1.29
CA VAL A 158 5.05 -5.07 0.33
C VAL A 158 6.54 -4.72 0.34
N ALA A 159 7.12 -4.53 1.53
CA ALA A 159 8.54 -4.26 1.68
C ALA A 159 9.41 -5.42 1.14
N ALA A 160 9.09 -6.66 1.52
CA ALA A 160 9.83 -7.86 1.07
C ALA A 160 9.81 -8.06 -0.47
N LEU A 161 8.87 -7.43 -1.18
CA LEU A 161 8.82 -7.48 -2.65
C LEU A 161 9.49 -6.28 -3.29
N LEU A 162 9.31 -5.06 -2.72
CA LEU A 162 9.77 -3.81 -3.32
C LEU A 162 11.18 -3.44 -2.90
N ASP A 163 11.64 -3.88 -1.72
CA ASP A 163 12.97 -3.60 -1.20
C ASP A 163 13.85 -4.86 -1.26
N ASP A 164 14.96 -4.78 -1.99
CA ASP A 164 15.83 -5.93 -2.25
C ASP A 164 16.58 -6.39 -0.98
N ASP A 165 16.74 -5.53 0.04
CA ASP A 165 17.42 -5.88 1.28
C ASP A 165 16.49 -6.50 2.35
N GLY A 166 15.18 -6.51 2.09
CA GLY A 166 14.18 -7.06 3.01
C GLY A 166 14.02 -6.24 4.29
N THR A 167 14.31 -4.93 4.21
CA THR A 167 14.22 -4.00 5.33
C THR A 167 13.04 -3.06 5.14
N MET A 168 12.34 -2.71 6.20
CA MET A 168 11.28 -1.70 6.21
C MET A 168 11.52 -0.73 7.36
N GLN A 169 11.69 0.55 7.02
CA GLN A 169 11.74 1.59 8.03
C GLN A 169 10.34 1.80 8.61
N ALA A 170 10.26 2.11 9.90
CA ALA A 170 8.98 2.25 10.57
C ALA A 170 8.94 3.41 11.56
N TRP A 171 7.78 4.04 11.64
CA TRP A 171 7.45 5.08 12.62
C TRP A 171 6.16 4.76 13.35
N THR A 172 6.06 5.29 14.54
CA THR A 172 4.80 5.39 15.26
C THR A 172 4.61 6.83 15.72
N PHE A 173 3.37 7.26 15.89
CA PHE A 173 3.09 8.59 16.37
C PHE A 173 1.85 8.64 17.26
N GLY A 174 1.82 9.66 18.08
CA GLY A 174 0.73 10.12 18.90
C GLY A 174 0.91 11.62 19.09
N THR A 175 1.16 12.10 20.31
CA THR A 175 1.56 13.49 20.60
C THR A 175 2.92 13.85 19.96
N ARG A 176 3.80 12.84 19.83
CA ARG A 176 5.12 12.97 19.19
C ARG A 176 5.39 11.77 18.28
N PRO A 177 6.08 11.99 17.17
CA PRO A 177 6.58 10.88 16.36
C PRO A 177 7.72 10.15 17.09
N ALA A 178 7.92 8.90 16.74
CA ALA A 178 9.08 8.13 17.13
C ALA A 178 9.44 7.15 16.02
N ARG A 179 10.69 7.16 15.58
CA ARG A 179 11.22 6.14 14.70
C ARG A 179 11.37 4.83 15.51
N LEU A 180 10.83 3.76 14.97
CA LEU A 180 11.02 2.40 15.49
C LEU A 180 12.32 1.82 14.92
N PRO A 181 12.91 0.78 15.54
CA PRO A 181 13.95 0.00 14.89
C PRO A 181 13.46 -0.52 13.54
N ASP A 182 14.36 -0.56 12.56
CA ASP A 182 14.03 -1.04 11.23
C ASP A 182 13.55 -2.50 11.32
N LEU A 183 12.50 -2.83 10.59
CA LEU A 183 12.02 -4.19 10.50
C LEU A 183 12.88 -4.95 9.49
N HIS A 184 13.55 -5.98 9.93
CA HIS A 184 14.15 -7.01 9.08
C HIS A 184 13.20 -8.20 8.97
N ILE A 185 12.95 -8.70 7.77
CA ILE A 185 11.94 -9.74 7.51
C ILE A 185 12.16 -10.97 8.39
N GLY A 186 13.40 -11.40 8.60
CA GLY A 186 13.71 -12.54 9.46
C GLY A 186 13.35 -12.35 10.93
N GLU A 187 13.18 -11.12 11.38
CA GLU A 187 12.85 -10.74 12.76
C GLU A 187 11.37 -10.36 12.94
N LEU A 188 10.56 -10.47 11.91
CA LEU A 188 9.17 -10.01 11.88
C LEU A 188 8.35 -10.43 13.12
N PRO A 189 8.36 -11.70 13.61
CA PRO A 189 7.57 -12.08 14.78
C PRO A 189 7.98 -11.34 16.07
N ALA A 190 9.29 -11.19 16.26
CA ALA A 190 9.85 -10.49 17.42
C ALA A 190 9.59 -8.98 17.31
N TRP A 191 9.78 -8.41 16.12
CA TRP A 191 9.55 -7.00 15.85
C TRP A 191 8.11 -6.59 16.12
N LEU A 192 7.13 -7.34 15.62
CA LEU A 192 5.70 -7.10 15.86
C LEU A 192 5.39 -7.07 17.36
N ARG A 193 5.87 -8.05 18.11
CA ARG A 193 5.64 -8.13 19.56
C ARG A 193 6.28 -6.98 20.34
N LEU A 194 7.46 -6.53 19.94
CA LEU A 194 8.23 -5.52 20.67
C LEU A 194 7.82 -4.08 20.32
N HIS A 195 7.48 -3.81 19.07
CA HIS A 195 7.38 -2.44 18.54
C HIS A 195 5.96 -2.02 18.16
N VAL A 196 5.04 -2.95 17.88
CA VAL A 196 3.64 -2.60 17.58
C VAL A 196 2.87 -2.37 18.88
N ARG A 197 2.87 -1.12 19.35
CA ARG A 197 2.35 -0.74 20.66
C ARG A 197 1.64 0.60 20.61
N VAL A 198 0.51 0.70 21.36
CA VAL A 198 -0.26 1.95 21.49
C VAL A 198 0.45 2.96 22.41
N GLY A 199 0.23 4.24 22.16
CA GLY A 199 0.69 5.34 22.99
C GLY A 199 0.17 5.26 24.42
N GLN A 200 0.87 5.88 25.34
CA GLN A 200 0.52 5.88 26.76
C GLN A 200 0.55 7.30 27.33
N LEU A 201 -0.35 7.56 28.30
CA LEU A 201 -0.28 8.79 29.07
C LEU A 201 0.96 8.76 29.98
N GLY A 202 1.75 9.83 29.94
CA GLY A 202 2.81 10.06 30.91
C GLY A 202 2.19 10.37 32.28
N VAL A 203 2.45 9.54 33.29
CA VAL A 203 2.00 9.81 34.67
C VAL A 203 2.92 10.85 35.30
N ILE A 204 2.41 12.07 35.48
CA ILE A 204 3.09 13.11 36.22
C ILE A 204 3.20 12.67 37.70
N GLY A 205 4.42 12.52 38.23
CA GLY A 205 4.66 12.40 39.66
C GLY A 205 5.05 11.02 40.21
N ARG A 206 5.03 9.94 39.48
CA ARG A 206 5.58 8.65 39.92
C ARG A 206 6.78 8.23 39.09
N LYS A 207 8.01 8.46 39.61
CA LYS A 207 9.23 7.84 39.16
C LYS A 207 9.23 6.31 39.45
N LYS A 208 8.29 5.57 38.86
CA LYS A 208 8.51 4.12 38.76
C LYS A 208 9.62 3.94 37.71
N ARG A 209 10.79 3.46 38.16
CA ARG A 209 11.82 2.98 37.25
C ARG A 209 11.15 2.10 36.20
N PRO A 210 11.35 2.36 34.91
CA PRO A 210 10.80 1.48 33.87
C PRO A 210 11.35 0.09 34.12
N LYS A 211 10.47 -0.93 34.07
CA LYS A 211 10.94 -2.31 33.87
C LYS A 211 11.89 -2.27 32.69
N SER A 212 13.03 -2.95 32.80
CA SER A 212 14.03 -3.07 31.75
C SER A 212 13.33 -3.17 30.38
N ARG A 213 13.55 -2.17 29.52
CA ARG A 213 13.06 -2.22 28.13
C ARG A 213 14.02 -3.09 27.34
N ALA A 214 13.50 -3.83 26.35
CA ALA A 214 14.35 -4.45 25.35
C ALA A 214 15.13 -3.34 24.61
N ASP A 215 16.37 -3.62 24.23
CA ASP A 215 17.21 -2.68 23.48
C ASP A 215 16.46 -2.19 22.22
N GLY A 216 16.50 -0.89 22.00
CA GLY A 216 15.82 -0.23 20.88
C GLY A 216 14.30 0.00 21.06
N GLN A 217 13.70 -0.45 22.17
CA GLN A 217 12.26 -0.27 22.37
C GLN A 217 11.87 1.17 22.75
N VAL A 218 11.01 1.78 21.93
CA VAL A 218 10.49 3.16 22.16
C VAL A 218 9.64 3.24 23.42
N ASP A 219 9.79 4.34 24.17
CA ASP A 219 8.90 4.66 25.30
C ASP A 219 7.57 5.22 24.80
N MET A 220 6.51 4.43 24.84
CA MET A 220 5.20 4.84 24.37
C MET A 220 4.58 6.00 25.19
N ARG A 221 5.13 6.32 26.36
CA ARG A 221 4.76 7.51 27.15
C ARG A 221 5.31 8.79 26.53
N THR A 222 6.44 8.73 25.85
CA THR A 222 6.99 9.88 25.09
C THR A 222 6.25 10.09 23.80
N VAL A 223 5.74 9.01 23.18
CA VAL A 223 4.88 9.07 22.00
C VAL A 223 3.56 9.77 22.35
N GLY A 224 2.97 9.45 23.50
CA GLY A 224 1.70 10.02 23.94
C GLY A 224 0.49 9.48 23.19
N ILE A 225 -0.65 10.16 23.26
CA ILE A 225 -1.94 9.63 22.81
C ILE A 225 -2.74 10.54 21.86
N GLN A 226 -2.20 11.71 21.48
CA GLN A 226 -2.89 12.65 20.58
C GLN A 226 -2.61 12.32 19.11
N ASN A 227 -3.35 12.96 18.18
CA ASN A 227 -3.20 12.81 16.75
C ASN A 227 -2.39 14.01 16.21
N GLU A 228 -1.10 13.81 15.97
CA GLU A 228 -0.21 14.86 15.46
C GLU A 228 0.50 14.40 14.18
N GLU A 229 -0.30 14.07 13.17
CA GLU A 229 0.10 13.52 11.88
C GLU A 229 1.16 14.38 11.18
N GLN A 230 0.99 15.72 11.21
CA GLN A 230 1.93 16.66 10.59
C GLN A 230 3.36 16.50 11.12
N LYS A 231 3.51 16.10 12.40
CA LYS A 231 4.84 15.92 13.00
C LYS A 231 5.52 14.68 12.46
N VAL A 232 4.81 13.56 12.34
CA VAL A 232 5.40 12.33 11.78
C VAL A 232 5.65 12.47 10.29
N ILE A 233 4.79 13.17 9.55
CA ILE A 233 5.00 13.48 8.14
C ILE A 233 6.30 14.28 7.98
N ALA A 234 6.49 15.34 8.78
CA ALA A 234 7.71 16.15 8.75
C ALA A 234 8.96 15.33 9.12
N ASP A 235 8.85 14.42 10.11
CA ASP A 235 9.97 13.58 10.58
C ASP A 235 10.38 12.55 9.50
N VAL A 236 9.42 11.89 8.87
CA VAL A 236 9.66 10.97 7.74
C VAL A 236 10.28 11.70 6.55
N ARG A 237 9.78 12.89 6.20
CA ARG A 237 10.35 13.71 5.13
C ARG A 237 11.81 14.10 5.43
N ALA A 238 12.09 14.53 6.68
CA ALA A 238 13.45 14.83 7.11
C ALA A 238 14.36 13.61 6.94
N TYR A 239 13.90 12.43 7.40
CA TYR A 239 14.65 11.19 7.25
C TYR A 239 14.95 10.86 5.78
N VAL A 240 13.96 10.97 4.89
CA VAL A 240 14.16 10.70 3.45
C VAL A 240 15.21 11.64 2.83
N ARG A 241 15.21 12.90 3.21
CA ARG A 241 16.21 13.88 2.75
C ARG A 241 17.60 13.60 3.31
N ASP A 242 17.68 13.23 4.59
CA ASP A 242 18.96 12.96 5.27
C ASP A 242 19.58 11.61 4.86
N HIS A 243 18.75 10.68 4.36
CA HIS A 243 19.14 9.35 3.91
C HIS A 243 18.68 9.10 2.47
N PRO A 244 19.24 9.83 1.50
CA PRO A 244 18.85 9.70 0.10
C PRO A 244 19.23 8.33 -0.45
N VAL A 245 18.31 7.73 -1.22
CA VAL A 245 18.53 6.50 -1.99
C VAL A 245 18.11 6.74 -3.43
N PRO A 246 18.70 6.05 -4.41
CA PRO A 246 18.33 6.19 -5.83
C PRO A 246 17.02 5.44 -6.17
N LEU A 247 16.08 5.39 -5.24
CA LEU A 247 14.81 4.68 -5.35
C LEU A 247 13.67 5.61 -4.92
N PRO A 248 12.46 5.45 -5.51
CA PRO A 248 11.27 6.07 -4.98
C PRO A 248 10.97 5.55 -3.57
N THR A 249 10.34 6.35 -2.75
CA THR A 249 9.89 5.95 -1.41
C THR A 249 8.36 5.83 -1.39
N LEU A 250 7.85 4.68 -0.96
CA LEU A 250 6.44 4.45 -0.69
C LEU A 250 6.21 4.48 0.82
N VAL A 251 5.45 5.47 1.29
CA VAL A 251 5.02 5.56 2.69
C VAL A 251 3.63 4.98 2.86
N LEU A 252 3.51 3.96 3.69
CA LEU A 252 2.24 3.30 4.05
C LEU A 252 1.80 3.81 5.42
N PHE A 253 0.81 4.69 5.43
CA PHE A 253 0.37 5.43 6.62
C PHE A 253 -1.00 4.94 7.09
N PHE A 254 -1.08 4.43 8.32
CA PHE A 254 -2.30 3.87 8.91
C PHE A 254 -2.75 4.69 10.11
N SER A 255 -4.01 5.15 10.10
CA SER A 255 -4.65 5.91 11.18
C SER A 255 -6.15 5.59 11.24
N ASP A 256 -6.76 5.69 12.44
CA ASP A 256 -8.22 5.59 12.60
C ASP A 256 -8.93 6.95 12.47
N GLY A 257 -8.22 8.00 12.06
CA GLY A 257 -8.77 9.33 11.81
C GLY A 257 -8.58 10.30 12.98
N GLY A 258 -9.56 11.20 13.19
CA GLY A 258 -9.42 12.26 14.20
C GLY A 258 -8.47 13.38 13.77
N VAL A 259 -8.27 13.54 12.46
CA VAL A 259 -7.40 14.56 11.87
C VAL A 259 -7.93 15.96 12.16
N TYR A 260 -7.18 16.77 12.88
CA TYR A 260 -7.57 18.14 13.24
C TYR A 260 -6.57 19.23 12.80
N ARG A 261 -5.34 18.85 12.42
CA ARG A 261 -4.28 19.75 11.93
C ARG A 261 -4.23 19.81 10.39
N SER A 262 -5.39 19.91 9.74
CA SER A 262 -5.51 19.82 8.28
C SER A 262 -4.60 20.78 7.53
N LYS A 263 -4.45 22.04 7.98
CA LYS A 263 -3.59 23.04 7.32
C LYS A 263 -2.11 22.69 7.41
N GLU A 264 -1.68 22.19 8.56
CA GLU A 264 -0.29 21.79 8.79
C GLU A 264 0.04 20.53 8.00
N ILE A 265 -0.86 19.54 7.95
CA ILE A 265 -0.72 18.33 7.12
C ILE A 265 -0.67 18.72 5.66
N GLU A 266 -1.58 19.57 5.19
CA GLU A 266 -1.60 20.07 3.80
C GLU A 266 -0.27 20.71 3.42
N ARG A 267 0.28 21.58 4.29
CA ARG A 267 1.57 22.22 4.04
C ARG A 267 2.70 21.20 3.89
N GLU A 268 2.76 20.19 4.78
CA GLU A 268 3.78 19.15 4.72
C GLU A 268 3.67 18.31 3.45
N LEU A 269 2.45 17.88 3.07
CA LEU A 269 2.24 17.04 1.89
C LEU A 269 2.42 17.81 0.57
N ARG A 270 2.10 19.12 0.55
CA ARG A 270 2.41 19.97 -0.60
C ARG A 270 3.92 20.12 -0.80
N ALA A 271 4.66 20.36 0.28
CA ALA A 271 6.11 20.44 0.20
C ALA A 271 6.76 19.09 -0.15
N ALA A 272 6.10 17.97 0.17
CA ALA A 272 6.54 16.63 -0.22
C ALA A 272 6.28 16.31 -1.71
N ALA A 273 5.53 17.12 -2.45
CA ALA A 273 5.25 16.88 -3.87
C ALA A 273 6.49 17.01 -4.77
N ASP A 274 7.53 17.70 -4.30
CA ASP A 274 8.82 17.84 -4.98
C ASP A 274 9.86 16.79 -4.50
N GLU A 275 9.46 15.88 -3.60
CA GLU A 275 10.33 14.86 -3.02
C GLU A 275 10.02 13.48 -3.66
N PRO A 276 10.99 12.54 -3.73
CA PRO A 276 10.78 11.21 -4.32
C PRO A 276 9.96 10.30 -3.39
N VAL A 277 8.81 10.80 -2.91
CA VAL A 277 7.97 10.13 -1.89
C VAL A 277 6.50 10.12 -2.30
N PHE A 278 5.91 8.94 -2.30
CA PHE A 278 4.46 8.75 -2.42
C PHE A 278 3.87 8.36 -1.07
N TRP A 279 2.80 9.02 -0.68
CA TRP A 279 2.10 8.81 0.60
C TRP A 279 0.80 8.06 0.36
N GLN A 280 0.73 6.80 0.78
CA GLN A 280 -0.50 6.03 0.76
C GLN A 280 -1.12 6.03 2.17
N PHE A 281 -2.17 6.81 2.35
CA PHE A 281 -2.94 6.84 3.59
C PHE A 281 -4.04 5.79 3.57
N VAL A 282 -4.19 5.09 4.71
CA VAL A 282 -5.22 4.08 4.93
C VAL A 282 -5.97 4.42 6.21
N GLY A 283 -7.24 4.76 6.06
CA GLY A 283 -8.15 4.99 7.16
C GLY A 283 -8.69 3.67 7.72
N LEU A 284 -8.54 3.46 9.03
CA LEU A 284 -9.02 2.27 9.75
C LEU A 284 -10.32 2.60 10.50
N GLY A 285 -11.45 2.11 10.01
CA GLY A 285 -12.77 2.37 10.59
C GLY A 285 -13.50 3.52 9.92
N ARG A 286 -14.62 3.92 10.54
CA ARG A 286 -15.47 5.04 10.10
C ARG A 286 -15.17 6.26 10.92
N SER A 287 -14.39 7.18 10.39
CA SER A 287 -13.99 8.39 11.08
C SER A 287 -13.89 9.58 10.11
N HIS A 288 -13.55 10.75 10.63
CA HIS A 288 -13.22 11.92 9.83
C HIS A 288 -11.69 11.96 9.62
N TYR A 289 -11.28 11.87 8.35
CA TYR A 289 -9.86 11.89 7.96
C TYR A 289 -9.39 13.27 7.49
N GLY A 290 -10.27 14.27 7.61
CA GLY A 290 -9.94 15.67 7.33
C GLY A 290 -9.42 15.89 5.91
N VAL A 291 -8.28 16.59 5.79
CA VAL A 291 -7.67 16.90 4.50
C VAL A 291 -7.26 15.65 3.72
N LEU A 292 -7.00 14.53 4.36
CA LEU A 292 -6.57 13.29 3.70
C LEU A 292 -7.63 12.73 2.75
N GLU A 293 -8.93 12.97 3.03
CA GLU A 293 -10.04 12.48 2.19
C GLU A 293 -10.12 13.14 0.81
N TYR A 294 -9.57 14.34 0.66
CA TYR A 294 -9.66 15.13 -0.57
C TYR A 294 -8.32 15.68 -1.04
N PHE A 295 -7.23 15.26 -0.41
CA PHE A 295 -5.90 15.80 -0.71
C PHE A 295 -5.49 15.54 -2.16
N ASP A 296 -5.85 14.39 -2.73
CA ASP A 296 -5.62 14.04 -4.13
C ASP A 296 -6.25 15.03 -5.13
N THR A 297 -7.28 15.77 -4.70
CA THR A 297 -7.97 16.77 -5.55
C THR A 297 -7.47 18.19 -5.35
N LEU A 298 -6.52 18.43 -4.43
CA LEU A 298 -6.00 19.78 -4.17
C LEU A 298 -5.09 20.27 -5.30
N PRO A 299 -5.32 21.45 -5.88
CA PRO A 299 -4.51 22.01 -6.95
C PRO A 299 -3.16 22.53 -6.44
N GLY A 300 -2.24 22.83 -7.37
CA GLY A 300 -0.98 23.53 -7.09
C GLY A 300 0.10 22.65 -6.47
N ARG A 301 0.14 21.34 -6.81
CA ARG A 301 1.25 20.42 -6.55
C ARG A 301 1.97 20.10 -7.85
N THR A 302 3.27 19.86 -7.77
CA THR A 302 4.10 19.44 -8.90
C THR A 302 3.62 18.09 -9.45
N VAL A 303 3.34 17.14 -8.52
CA VAL A 303 2.76 15.84 -8.81
C VAL A 303 1.72 15.49 -7.77
N ASP A 304 0.78 14.60 -8.12
CA ASP A 304 -0.13 14.00 -7.14
C ASP A 304 0.59 12.91 -6.36
N ASN A 305 1.10 13.27 -5.19
CA ASN A 305 1.95 12.42 -4.34
C ASN A 305 1.22 11.74 -3.19
N VAL A 306 -0.13 11.73 -3.21
CA VAL A 306 -0.96 11.21 -2.10
C VAL A 306 -2.08 10.33 -2.63
N GLY A 307 -2.16 9.10 -2.11
CA GLY A 307 -3.33 8.24 -2.24
C GLY A 307 -4.05 8.10 -0.89
N PHE A 308 -5.37 7.95 -0.93
CA PHE A 308 -6.18 7.72 0.27
C PHE A 308 -7.31 6.73 0.01
N PHE A 309 -7.51 5.79 0.92
CA PHE A 309 -8.74 5.05 1.06
C PHE A 309 -9.02 4.70 2.53
N ALA A 310 -10.29 4.47 2.87
CA ALA A 310 -10.68 3.99 4.19
C ALA A 310 -11.34 2.61 4.09
N VAL A 311 -11.20 1.82 5.14
CA VAL A 311 -11.84 0.51 5.29
C VAL A 311 -12.54 0.44 6.65
N ASP A 312 -13.77 -0.06 6.69
CA ASP A 312 -14.56 -0.17 7.94
C ASP A 312 -13.90 -1.16 8.91
N ASP A 313 -13.44 -2.29 8.39
CA ASP A 313 -12.72 -3.32 9.15
C ASP A 313 -11.66 -3.95 8.25
N VAL A 314 -10.40 -3.60 8.48
CA VAL A 314 -9.27 -4.09 7.68
C VAL A 314 -9.04 -5.60 7.82
N ASP A 315 -9.49 -6.20 8.92
CA ASP A 315 -9.38 -7.65 9.15
C ASP A 315 -10.36 -8.45 8.26
N GLN A 316 -11.43 -7.81 7.75
CA GLN A 316 -12.38 -8.40 6.82
C GLN A 316 -12.00 -8.18 5.35
N VAL A 317 -11.03 -7.33 5.06
CA VAL A 317 -10.56 -7.09 3.70
C VAL A 317 -9.58 -8.17 3.28
N ALA A 318 -9.88 -8.88 2.20
CA ALA A 318 -8.98 -9.89 1.64
C ALA A 318 -7.65 -9.28 1.19
N ASP A 319 -6.55 -10.03 1.33
CA ASP A 319 -5.21 -9.57 0.97
C ASP A 319 -5.11 -9.03 -0.46
N PRO A 320 -5.66 -9.69 -1.52
CA PRO A 320 -5.62 -9.16 -2.88
C PRO A 320 -6.30 -7.79 -3.01
N GLU A 321 -7.47 -7.63 -2.40
CA GLU A 321 -8.22 -6.37 -2.43
C GLU A 321 -7.47 -5.25 -1.69
N LEU A 322 -6.86 -5.57 -0.54
CA LEU A 322 -6.07 -4.60 0.20
C LEU A 322 -4.88 -4.11 -0.63
N TYR A 323 -4.14 -5.02 -1.26
CA TYR A 323 -2.98 -4.64 -2.08
C TYR A 323 -3.37 -3.92 -3.36
N ASP A 324 -4.49 -4.27 -3.98
CA ASP A 324 -5.02 -3.53 -5.13
C ASP A 324 -5.33 -2.07 -4.76
N ARG A 325 -5.93 -1.83 -3.60
CA ARG A 325 -6.20 -0.46 -3.11
C ARG A 325 -4.92 0.28 -2.72
N LEU A 326 -4.00 -0.39 -2.00
CA LEU A 326 -2.74 0.19 -1.54
C LEU A 326 -1.84 0.65 -2.69
N LEU A 327 -1.85 -0.10 -3.79
CA LEU A 327 -0.89 0.08 -4.88
C LEU A 327 -1.54 0.66 -6.14
N SER A 328 -2.80 1.10 -6.07
CA SER A 328 -3.54 1.60 -7.24
C SER A 328 -3.00 2.90 -7.82
N GLU A 329 -2.50 3.80 -6.97
CA GLU A 329 -2.09 5.15 -7.35
C GLU A 329 -0.56 5.28 -7.46
N PHE A 330 0.19 4.43 -6.77
CA PHE A 330 1.66 4.43 -6.81
C PHE A 330 2.26 4.30 -8.22
N PRO A 331 1.76 3.40 -9.11
CA PRO A 331 2.22 3.33 -10.50
C PRO A 331 2.01 4.62 -11.28
N LEU A 332 0.87 5.27 -11.09
CA LEU A 332 0.53 6.51 -11.77
C LEU A 332 1.45 7.65 -11.33
N TRP A 333 1.69 7.74 -10.01
CA TRP A 333 2.63 8.69 -9.46
C TRP A 333 4.06 8.47 -9.99
N LEU A 334 4.54 7.22 -10.10
CA LEU A 334 5.88 6.93 -10.64
C LEU A 334 6.06 7.48 -12.05
N GLY A 335 5.04 7.39 -12.89
CA GLY A 335 5.03 7.99 -14.24
C GLY A 335 5.11 9.52 -14.17
N ALA A 336 4.17 10.13 -13.47
CA ALA A 336 4.08 11.59 -13.33
C ALA A 336 5.34 12.20 -12.67
N ALA A 337 5.90 11.54 -11.65
CA ALA A 337 7.09 12.00 -10.95
C ALA A 337 8.36 11.96 -11.82
N ARG A 338 8.46 10.98 -12.75
CA ARG A 338 9.53 10.95 -13.76
C ARG A 338 9.36 12.06 -14.79
N GLU A 339 8.15 12.25 -15.29
CA GLU A 339 7.83 13.33 -16.25
C GLU A 339 8.10 14.71 -15.66
N ALA A 340 7.80 14.90 -14.38
CA ALA A 340 8.06 16.15 -13.65
C ALA A 340 9.52 16.32 -13.18
N GLY A 341 10.41 15.31 -13.37
CA GLY A 341 11.80 15.34 -12.92
C GLY A 341 12.01 15.17 -11.42
N VAL A 342 10.97 14.77 -10.67
CA VAL A 342 11.04 14.45 -9.22
C VAL A 342 11.78 13.12 -9.00
N LEU A 343 11.59 12.16 -9.90
CA LEU A 343 12.36 10.91 -9.96
C LEU A 343 13.35 10.96 -11.12
N ARG A 344 14.57 10.49 -10.87
CA ARG A 344 15.64 10.38 -11.87
C ARG A 344 15.66 9.02 -12.55
#